data_8e1cdafc2bcc9f6d8c4380e89d7b0359
#
_entry.id   8e1cdafc2bcc9f6d8c4380e89d7b0359
#
_cell.length_a   1.000
_cell.length_b   1.000
_cell.length_c   1.000
_cell.angle_alpha   90.00
_cell.angle_beta   90.00
_cell.angle_gamma   90.00
#
_symmetry.space_group_name_H-M   'P 1'
#
loop_
_entity.id
_entity.type
_entity.pdbx_description
1 polymer ?
#
loop_
_entity_poly.entity_id
_entity_poly.type
_entity_poly.pdbx_seq_one_letter_code
_entity_poly.pdbx_strand_id
1 'polypeptide(L)'
;MSRGLALGLALLSASALASGEEEEEHPASESPDSGTGLETFEAPVAGPTVQVSGGLRLLAGVDTGFEPQRSDGLSEHVMDARGQASLATDVKLSASLRLVVEGRALWRAGAESGLERGKAFFEPTLGEAFLDFYTRHVDLRVGQQTLAFGANAAFAPTDVLNPRDLRESFVLTEPEDAKLPVFAARALGAVGPLTLTAAWVPFFTPHRYSVFGQDEALLQPGLGVSIPFDVDPSIEDGLQPHLLETERPDAVPWLGDVGLRATSEIRGVRFGGSWVWANEKLPQVRLDPELDALLRAQGRGEPPDTALLLSVQERLRAGETLVTGRYARQHVFGLEATALLLDSVQLDVDVGFSPAQTFFDEQLRPLRKPVVTLVLGVSQAEGSDFIYSATWLGLAVPSVEADELLVLLEPGTARGQTRTAFLHLLVAEARYAPQGSDWEVGFRGAFEPVQRSFVLAPRVGWRFTEHLSVGLAAEVYAGKPYSPLGYFGRNDQIVGSLRLTL
;
A
#
# COMPACT_ATOMS: atom_id res chain seq x y z
N MET A 1 11.61 16.43 15.06
CA MET A 1 10.41 15.59 15.34
C MET A 1 9.31 15.84 14.34
N SER A 2 8.86 17.08 14.12
CA SER A 2 7.81 17.37 13.15
C SER A 2 8.09 16.81 11.74
N ARG A 3 9.33 16.89 11.26
CA ARG A 3 9.72 16.37 9.94
C ARG A 3 9.64 14.85 9.85
N GLY A 4 9.96 14.12 10.90
CA GLY A 4 9.94 12.65 10.88
C GLY A 4 8.52 12.07 10.84
N LEU A 5 7.62 12.54 11.69
CA LEU A 5 6.22 12.09 11.72
C LEU A 5 5.49 12.50 10.42
N ALA A 6 5.75 13.73 9.92
CA ALA A 6 5.22 14.18 8.64
C ALA A 6 5.75 13.34 7.48
N LEU A 7 7.04 13.02 7.52
CA LEU A 7 7.69 12.19 6.52
C LEU A 7 7.10 10.78 6.50
N GLY A 8 6.92 10.16 7.67
CA GLY A 8 6.31 8.84 7.78
C GLY A 8 4.86 8.79 7.25
N LEU A 9 4.02 9.75 7.65
CA LEU A 9 2.63 9.82 7.17
C LEU A 9 2.52 10.07 5.66
N ALA A 10 3.41 10.91 5.12
CA ALA A 10 3.40 11.18 3.68
C ALA A 10 4.03 10.04 2.85
N LEU A 11 5.03 9.31 3.40
CA LEU A 11 5.57 8.10 2.78
C LEU A 11 4.53 6.99 2.69
N LEU A 12 3.70 6.84 3.71
CA LEU A 12 2.59 5.89 3.64
C LEU A 12 1.56 6.29 2.60
N SER A 13 1.29 7.59 2.41
CA SER A 13 0.43 8.03 1.30
C SER A 13 1.08 7.79 -0.06
N ALA A 14 2.40 7.96 -0.17
CA ALA A 14 3.15 7.65 -1.39
C ALA A 14 3.36 6.15 -1.59
N SER A 15 3.63 5.37 -0.52
CA SER A 15 3.76 3.91 -0.60
C SER A 15 2.42 3.21 -0.82
N ALA A 16 1.29 3.80 -0.38
CA ALA A 16 -0.04 3.35 -0.77
C ALA A 16 -0.29 3.52 -2.28
N LEU A 17 0.48 4.39 -2.95
CA LEU A 17 0.48 4.55 -4.40
C LEU A 17 1.55 3.68 -5.09
N ALA A 18 2.49 3.09 -4.36
CA ALA A 18 3.76 2.58 -4.88
C ALA A 18 3.96 1.06 -4.87
N SER A 19 2.93 0.26 -4.95
CA SER A 19 3.08 -1.20 -4.98
C SER A 19 2.78 -1.79 -6.37
N GLY A 20 3.75 -2.39 -7.06
CA GLY A 20 3.66 -2.94 -8.42
C GLY A 20 3.51 -4.48 -8.48
N GLU A 21 2.92 -5.02 -9.53
CA GLU A 21 2.46 -6.40 -9.69
C GLU A 21 3.54 -7.48 -9.85
N GLU A 22 3.30 -8.66 -9.30
CA GLU A 22 3.55 -9.96 -9.93
C GLU A 22 2.27 -10.79 -9.87
N GLU A 23 1.72 -11.12 -11.04
CA GLU A 23 0.74 -12.19 -11.15
C GLU A 23 1.44 -13.52 -10.82
N GLU A 24 1.18 -14.04 -9.61
CA GLU A 24 1.31 -15.46 -9.40
C GLU A 24 0.05 -16.14 -9.90
N GLU A 25 0.27 -17.19 -10.68
CA GLU A 25 -0.77 -18.19 -10.91
C GLU A 25 -1.31 -18.70 -9.55
N HIS A 26 -2.19 -17.94 -8.93
CA HIS A 26 -3.28 -18.57 -8.23
C HIS A 26 -4.07 -19.31 -9.32
N PRO A 27 -4.38 -20.59 -9.15
CA PRO A 27 -5.31 -21.25 -10.03
C PRO A 27 -6.56 -20.39 -10.04
N ALA A 28 -6.63 -19.52 -11.03
CA ALA A 28 -7.71 -18.68 -11.47
C ALA A 28 -8.69 -18.22 -10.35
N SER A 29 -8.32 -17.23 -9.56
CA SER A 29 -9.24 -16.11 -9.58
C SER A 29 -8.93 -15.41 -10.92
N GLU A 30 -9.48 -15.91 -12.00
CA GLU A 30 -9.49 -15.19 -13.26
C GLU A 30 -9.93 -13.77 -12.93
N SER A 31 -8.96 -12.86 -12.95
CA SER A 31 -9.24 -11.43 -13.00
C SER A 31 -10.14 -11.26 -14.22
N PRO A 32 -11.42 -10.92 -14.07
CA PRO A 32 -12.36 -10.93 -15.20
C PRO A 32 -12.08 -9.80 -16.19
N ASP A 33 -10.90 -9.20 -16.15
CA ASP A 33 -10.57 -7.99 -16.91
C ASP A 33 -9.65 -8.20 -18.11
N SER A 34 -9.14 -9.39 -18.38
CA SER A 34 -8.37 -9.63 -19.61
C SER A 34 -9.18 -10.23 -20.78
N GLY A 35 -10.47 -10.43 -20.61
CA GLY A 35 -11.35 -11.00 -21.64
C GLY A 35 -12.42 -10.04 -22.13
N THR A 36 -12.26 -9.46 -23.30
CA THR A 36 -13.37 -8.96 -24.13
C THR A 36 -14.19 -10.14 -24.61
N GLY A 37 -14.98 -10.69 -23.77
CA GLY A 37 -15.92 -11.71 -24.16
C GLY A 37 -16.93 -11.84 -23.05
N LEU A 38 -18.18 -11.45 -23.35
CA LEU A 38 -19.31 -12.18 -22.79
C LEU A 38 -18.97 -13.66 -22.99
N GLU A 39 -18.48 -14.32 -21.94
CA GLU A 39 -18.25 -15.77 -21.99
C GLU A 39 -19.49 -16.39 -22.55
N THR A 40 -19.35 -17.00 -23.70
CA THR A 40 -20.42 -17.78 -24.31
C THR A 40 -20.83 -18.78 -23.26
N PHE A 41 -22.12 -18.72 -22.88
CA PHE A 41 -22.74 -19.67 -21.95
C PHE A 41 -22.25 -21.08 -22.25
N GLU A 42 -21.30 -21.57 -21.48
CA GLU A 42 -20.96 -22.97 -21.50
C GLU A 42 -22.19 -23.78 -21.10
N ALA A 43 -22.36 -24.91 -21.74
CA ALA A 43 -23.49 -25.82 -21.49
C ALA A 43 -23.62 -26.08 -19.98
N PRO A 44 -24.84 -26.22 -19.46
CA PRO A 44 -25.08 -26.29 -18.02
C PRO A 44 -24.21 -27.35 -17.38
N VAL A 45 -23.31 -26.94 -16.50
CA VAL A 45 -22.48 -27.85 -15.72
C VAL A 45 -23.41 -28.70 -14.86
N ALA A 46 -23.38 -29.99 -15.06
CA ALA A 46 -24.24 -30.91 -14.34
C ALA A 46 -23.75 -31.07 -12.89
N GLY A 47 -24.27 -30.24 -12.00
CA GLY A 47 -24.03 -30.30 -10.56
C GLY A 47 -23.07 -29.21 -10.03
N PRO A 48 -23.06 -29.01 -8.71
CA PRO A 48 -22.13 -28.07 -8.06
C PRO A 48 -20.69 -28.57 -8.17
N THR A 49 -19.77 -27.65 -8.47
CA THR A 49 -18.33 -27.93 -8.42
C THR A 49 -17.70 -27.20 -7.24
N VAL A 50 -16.74 -27.88 -6.59
CA VAL A 50 -15.98 -27.32 -5.46
C VAL A 50 -14.51 -27.40 -5.79
N GLN A 51 -13.82 -26.28 -5.72
CA GLN A 51 -12.38 -26.18 -5.84
C GLN A 51 -11.83 -25.65 -4.52
N VAL A 52 -10.76 -26.28 -4.03
CA VAL A 52 -10.07 -25.85 -2.82
C VAL A 52 -8.63 -25.54 -3.19
N SER A 53 -8.14 -24.38 -2.79
CA SER A 53 -6.75 -23.97 -2.96
C SER A 53 -6.24 -23.36 -1.65
N GLY A 54 -4.93 -23.31 -1.50
CA GLY A 54 -4.35 -22.71 -0.31
C GLY A 54 -2.85 -22.62 -0.42
N GLY A 55 -2.25 -21.93 0.53
CA GLY A 55 -0.81 -21.74 0.57
C GLY A 55 -0.30 -21.42 1.96
N LEU A 56 0.99 -21.64 2.12
CA LEU A 56 1.76 -21.22 3.28
C LEU A 56 3.02 -20.52 2.78
N ARG A 57 3.23 -19.31 3.25
CA ARG A 57 4.45 -18.53 3.00
C ARG A 57 5.13 -18.24 4.34
N LEU A 58 6.40 -18.55 4.45
CA LEU A 58 7.23 -18.23 5.60
C LEU A 58 8.36 -17.33 5.12
N LEU A 59 8.61 -16.26 5.85
CA LEU A 59 9.69 -15.31 5.61
C LEU A 59 10.52 -15.21 6.90
N ALA A 60 11.84 -15.11 6.76
CA ALA A 60 12.74 -14.79 7.86
C ALA A 60 13.75 -13.77 7.36
N GLY A 61 13.70 -12.57 7.92
CA GLY A 61 14.57 -11.46 7.61
C GLY A 61 15.57 -11.18 8.72
N VAL A 62 16.76 -10.74 8.35
CA VAL A 62 17.76 -10.22 9.27
C VAL A 62 18.16 -8.84 8.76
N ASP A 63 18.01 -7.84 9.60
CA ASP A 63 18.50 -6.50 9.33
C ASP A 63 20.05 -6.51 9.31
N THR A 64 20.63 -5.95 8.27
CA THR A 64 22.08 -5.87 8.08
C THR A 64 22.65 -4.52 8.49
N GLY A 65 21.82 -3.52 8.73
CA GLY A 65 22.19 -2.15 9.09
C GLY A 65 22.05 -1.81 10.57
N PHE A 66 21.63 -2.77 11.43
CA PHE A 66 21.38 -2.47 12.84
C PHE A 66 22.66 -2.10 13.63
N GLU A 67 22.52 -1.15 14.53
CA GLU A 67 23.58 -0.75 15.46
C GLU A 67 23.34 -1.39 16.85
N PRO A 68 24.16 -2.38 17.29
CA PRO A 68 23.92 -3.13 18.54
C PRO A 68 23.90 -2.26 19.81
N GLN A 69 24.50 -1.08 19.75
CA GLN A 69 24.57 -0.15 20.88
C GLN A 69 24.24 1.27 20.39
N ARG A 70 22.98 1.60 20.37
CA ARG A 70 22.54 2.95 20.07
C ARG A 70 22.71 3.87 21.25
N SER A 71 23.31 5.04 20.99
CA SER A 71 23.50 6.07 22.01
C SER A 71 22.22 6.84 22.36
N ASP A 72 21.17 6.71 21.56
CA ASP A 72 19.88 7.38 21.74
C ASP A 72 18.85 6.58 22.53
N GLY A 73 19.19 5.33 22.90
CA GLY A 73 18.33 4.46 23.70
C GLY A 73 17.11 3.88 22.99
N LEU A 74 16.93 4.18 21.69
CA LEU A 74 15.84 3.63 20.91
C LEU A 74 16.10 2.17 20.53
N SER A 75 15.05 1.34 20.57
CA SER A 75 15.14 -0.04 20.07
C SER A 75 15.24 -0.04 18.55
N GLU A 76 15.98 -0.98 18.02
CA GLU A 76 16.17 -1.18 16.59
C GLU A 76 15.79 -2.62 16.24
N HIS A 77 15.09 -2.78 15.12
CA HIS A 77 14.67 -4.07 14.63
C HIS A 77 15.89 -4.86 14.13
N VAL A 78 16.07 -6.09 14.57
CA VAL A 78 17.23 -6.92 14.23
C VAL A 78 16.85 -8.12 13.37
N MET A 79 15.72 -8.73 13.66
CA MET A 79 15.25 -9.93 12.97
C MET A 79 13.74 -10.00 12.97
N ASP A 80 13.19 -10.40 11.84
CA ASP A 80 11.75 -10.62 11.66
C ASP A 80 11.49 -12.01 11.09
N ALA A 81 10.46 -12.66 11.60
CA ALA A 81 9.95 -13.89 11.06
C ALA A 81 8.44 -13.73 10.84
N ARG A 82 7.99 -14.00 9.63
CA ARG A 82 6.60 -13.82 9.19
C ARG A 82 6.08 -15.12 8.62
N GLY A 83 4.84 -15.44 8.92
CA GLY A 83 4.14 -16.56 8.33
C GLY A 83 2.76 -16.14 7.87
N GLN A 84 2.40 -16.50 6.66
CA GLN A 84 1.07 -16.31 6.11
C GLN A 84 0.54 -17.66 5.62
N ALA A 85 -0.64 -18.03 6.10
CA ALA A 85 -1.38 -19.16 5.59
C ALA A 85 -2.69 -18.69 4.99
N SER A 86 -3.08 -19.25 3.85
CA SER A 86 -4.36 -19.00 3.19
C SER A 86 -5.03 -20.32 2.83
N LEU A 87 -6.36 -20.33 2.89
CA LEU A 87 -7.19 -21.43 2.41
C LEU A 87 -8.44 -20.82 1.77
N ALA A 88 -8.62 -21.09 0.49
CA ALA A 88 -9.76 -20.61 -0.28
C ALA A 88 -10.62 -21.79 -0.77
N THR A 89 -11.92 -21.59 -0.78
CA THR A 89 -12.91 -22.52 -1.32
C THR A 89 -13.77 -21.78 -2.32
N ASP A 90 -13.81 -22.27 -3.54
CA ASP A 90 -14.64 -21.77 -4.64
C ASP A 90 -15.72 -22.81 -4.95
N VAL A 91 -16.98 -22.41 -4.83
CA VAL A 91 -18.13 -23.30 -5.01
C VAL A 91 -19.04 -22.71 -6.11
N LYS A 92 -19.03 -23.31 -7.29
CA LYS A 92 -20.03 -23.01 -8.34
C LYS A 92 -21.30 -23.79 -8.00
N LEU A 93 -22.29 -23.11 -7.44
CA LEU A 93 -23.56 -23.70 -7.03
C LEU A 93 -24.49 -23.93 -8.23
N SER A 94 -24.44 -23.07 -9.24
CA SER A 94 -25.16 -23.16 -10.50
C SER A 94 -24.47 -22.33 -11.58
N ALA A 95 -24.99 -22.34 -12.80
CA ALA A 95 -24.50 -21.48 -13.88
C ALA A 95 -24.63 -19.96 -13.56
N SER A 96 -25.46 -19.59 -12.58
CA SER A 96 -25.73 -18.19 -12.21
C SER A 96 -25.29 -17.83 -10.79
N LEU A 97 -24.69 -18.78 -10.04
CA LEU A 97 -24.37 -18.55 -8.64
C LEU A 97 -23.04 -19.21 -8.25
N ARG A 98 -22.10 -18.40 -7.76
CA ARG A 98 -20.80 -18.82 -7.26
C ARG A 98 -20.54 -18.24 -5.88
N LEU A 99 -19.95 -19.01 -4.98
CA LEU A 99 -19.53 -18.60 -3.66
C LEU A 99 -18.03 -18.79 -3.54
N VAL A 100 -17.32 -17.77 -3.13
CA VAL A 100 -15.90 -17.83 -2.77
C VAL A 100 -15.75 -17.49 -1.30
N VAL A 101 -14.94 -18.26 -0.57
CA VAL A 101 -14.59 -17.97 0.82
C VAL A 101 -13.11 -18.26 1.04
N GLU A 102 -12.36 -17.27 1.47
CA GLU A 102 -10.95 -17.37 1.81
C GLU A 102 -10.71 -16.99 3.27
N GLY A 103 -10.03 -17.86 3.99
CA GLY A 103 -9.48 -17.58 5.32
C GLY A 103 -7.97 -17.29 5.20
N ARG A 104 -7.48 -16.27 5.89
CA ARG A 104 -6.06 -15.95 6.00
C ARG A 104 -5.63 -15.93 7.44
N ALA A 105 -4.41 -16.32 7.73
CA ALA A 105 -3.80 -16.21 9.04
C ALA A 105 -2.40 -15.64 8.87
N LEU A 106 -2.15 -14.51 9.51
CA LEU A 106 -0.85 -13.87 9.56
C LEU A 106 -0.21 -14.15 10.92
N TRP A 107 1.02 -14.61 10.93
CA TRP A 107 1.85 -14.71 12.11
C TRP A 107 3.12 -13.87 11.90
N ARG A 108 3.51 -13.14 12.94
CA ARG A 108 4.74 -12.34 12.93
C ARG A 108 5.43 -12.45 14.27
N ALA A 109 6.75 -12.57 14.26
CA ALA A 109 7.60 -12.49 15.44
C ALA A 109 8.87 -11.72 15.08
N GLY A 110 9.20 -10.71 15.88
CA GLY A 110 10.39 -9.88 15.70
C GLY A 110 11.28 -9.89 16.93
N ALA A 111 12.57 -9.63 16.74
CA ALA A 111 13.53 -9.37 17.79
C ALA A 111 14.10 -7.97 17.60
N GLU A 112 14.09 -7.16 18.66
CA GLU A 112 14.60 -5.79 18.68
C GLU A 112 15.87 -5.72 19.53
N SER A 113 16.83 -4.86 19.12
CA SER A 113 18.03 -4.61 19.90
C SER A 113 17.67 -3.90 21.21
N GLY A 114 18.29 -4.32 22.32
CA GLY A 114 18.06 -3.72 23.64
C GLY A 114 16.78 -4.20 24.35
N LEU A 115 15.97 -5.04 23.70
CA LEU A 115 14.80 -5.67 24.31
C LEU A 115 15.06 -7.14 24.59
N GLU A 116 14.82 -7.56 25.82
CA GLU A 116 14.88 -8.98 26.22
C GLU A 116 13.70 -9.80 25.68
N ARG A 117 12.72 -9.16 25.01
CA ARG A 117 11.47 -9.78 24.56
C ARG A 117 11.21 -9.56 23.09
N GLY A 118 11.20 -10.63 22.35
CA GLY A 118 10.62 -10.65 21.00
C GLY A 118 9.10 -10.45 21.09
N LYS A 119 8.54 -9.64 20.20
CA LYS A 119 7.08 -9.49 20.07
C LYS A 119 6.57 -10.49 19.05
N ALA A 120 5.55 -11.25 19.40
CA ALA A 120 4.86 -12.15 18.49
C ALA A 120 3.36 -11.86 18.50
N PHE A 121 2.77 -11.83 17.31
CA PHE A 121 1.32 -11.73 17.20
C PHE A 121 0.79 -12.71 16.14
N PHE A 122 -0.47 -13.05 16.30
CA PHE A 122 -1.21 -13.89 15.37
C PHE A 122 -2.52 -13.19 15.03
N GLU A 123 -2.76 -12.97 13.76
CA GLU A 123 -3.90 -12.23 13.24
C GLU A 123 -4.65 -13.09 12.22
N PRO A 124 -5.72 -13.80 12.61
CA PRO A 124 -6.62 -14.45 11.68
C PRO A 124 -7.50 -13.38 11.00
N THR A 125 -7.60 -13.44 9.70
CA THR A 125 -8.41 -12.50 8.91
C THR A 125 -9.26 -13.24 7.90
N LEU A 126 -10.41 -12.68 7.57
CA LEU A 126 -11.17 -13.08 6.42
C LEU A 126 -10.55 -12.43 5.19
N GLY A 127 -10.11 -13.24 4.24
CA GLY A 127 -9.68 -12.80 2.94
C GLY A 127 -10.90 -12.43 2.06
N GLU A 128 -10.94 -12.93 0.85
CA GLU A 128 -12.12 -12.76 0.01
C GLU A 128 -13.26 -13.70 0.45
N ALA A 129 -14.47 -13.16 0.59
CA ALA A 129 -15.66 -13.93 0.94
C ALA A 129 -16.88 -13.28 0.30
N PHE A 130 -17.27 -13.73 -0.87
CA PHE A 130 -18.30 -13.10 -1.67
C PHE A 130 -19.19 -14.10 -2.40
N LEU A 131 -20.33 -13.60 -2.84
CA LEU A 131 -21.30 -14.28 -3.66
C LEU A 131 -21.41 -13.57 -5.01
N ASP A 132 -21.19 -14.30 -6.10
CA ASP A 132 -21.42 -13.84 -7.46
C ASP A 132 -22.77 -14.29 -7.98
N PHE A 133 -23.50 -13.35 -8.55
CA PHE A 133 -24.75 -13.56 -9.26
C PHE A 133 -24.56 -13.17 -10.71
N TYR A 134 -24.58 -14.13 -11.60
CA TYR A 134 -24.48 -13.92 -13.05
C TYR A 134 -25.86 -13.84 -13.66
N THR A 135 -26.12 -12.73 -14.35
CA THR A 135 -27.35 -12.57 -15.11
C THR A 135 -27.01 -12.30 -16.58
N ARG A 136 -28.02 -12.25 -17.44
CA ARG A 136 -27.81 -12.01 -18.88
C ARG A 136 -27.17 -10.65 -19.19
N HIS A 137 -27.30 -9.65 -18.32
CA HIS A 137 -26.91 -8.27 -18.60
C HIS A 137 -26.01 -7.65 -17.55
N VAL A 138 -26.03 -8.17 -16.33
CA VAL A 138 -25.30 -7.61 -15.19
C VAL A 138 -24.81 -8.75 -14.32
N ASP A 139 -23.55 -8.71 -13.97
CA ASP A 139 -22.95 -9.55 -12.96
C ASP A 139 -22.88 -8.75 -11.66
N LEU A 140 -23.37 -9.33 -10.60
CA LEU A 140 -23.39 -8.71 -9.27
C LEU A 140 -22.53 -9.55 -8.31
N ARG A 141 -21.56 -8.90 -7.66
CA ARG A 141 -20.76 -9.49 -6.57
C ARG A 141 -21.06 -8.78 -5.28
N VAL A 142 -21.33 -9.51 -4.21
CA VAL A 142 -21.61 -8.97 -2.88
C VAL A 142 -20.81 -9.73 -1.83
N GLY A 143 -20.06 -9.04 -1.01
CA GLY A 143 -19.29 -9.59 0.10
C GLY A 143 -17.93 -8.94 0.24
N GLN A 144 -17.05 -9.60 0.99
CA GLN A 144 -15.67 -9.20 1.20
C GLN A 144 -14.87 -9.45 -0.07
N GLN A 145 -14.34 -8.41 -0.71
CA GLN A 145 -13.65 -8.52 -1.99
C GLN A 145 -12.61 -7.42 -2.19
N THR A 146 -11.64 -7.70 -3.04
CA THR A 146 -10.69 -6.72 -3.54
C THR A 146 -11.26 -6.07 -4.80
N LEU A 147 -11.19 -4.73 -4.86
CA LEU A 147 -11.67 -3.94 -5.99
C LEU A 147 -10.46 -3.38 -6.74
N ALA A 148 -10.53 -3.30 -8.07
CA ALA A 148 -9.51 -2.68 -8.91
C ALA A 148 -10.12 -1.57 -9.78
N PHE A 149 -9.50 -0.39 -9.78
CA PHE A 149 -9.89 0.77 -10.55
C PHE A 149 -8.66 1.40 -11.20
N GLY A 150 -8.62 1.46 -12.53
CA GLY A 150 -7.50 1.96 -13.32
C GLY A 150 -6.91 0.88 -14.22
N ALA A 151 -5.97 1.25 -15.08
CA ALA A 151 -5.28 0.34 -15.99
C ALA A 151 -4.05 -0.30 -15.33
N ASN A 152 -3.29 0.50 -14.58
CA ASN A 152 -2.13 0.02 -13.82
C ASN A 152 -2.59 -0.45 -12.44
N ALA A 153 -2.56 -1.75 -12.20
CA ALA A 153 -3.09 -2.32 -10.96
C ALA A 153 -2.30 -1.88 -9.71
N ALA A 154 -1.04 -1.50 -9.89
CA ALA A 154 -0.16 -1.09 -8.79
C ALA A 154 -0.36 0.36 -8.34
N PHE A 155 -0.47 1.27 -9.32
CA PHE A 155 -0.31 2.70 -9.09
C PHE A 155 -1.48 3.53 -9.59
N ALA A 156 -2.56 2.91 -10.05
CA ALA A 156 -3.71 3.65 -10.58
C ALA A 156 -4.23 4.67 -9.56
N PRO A 157 -4.31 5.96 -9.93
CA PRO A 157 -4.71 7.03 -9.01
C PRO A 157 -6.13 6.87 -8.47
N THR A 158 -6.96 6.10 -9.15
CA THR A 158 -8.36 5.84 -8.79
C THR A 158 -8.55 4.57 -7.96
N ASP A 159 -7.50 3.80 -7.71
CA ASP A 159 -7.54 2.58 -6.89
C ASP A 159 -7.45 2.90 -5.39
N VAL A 160 -8.42 3.66 -4.89
CA VAL A 160 -8.49 4.19 -3.52
C VAL A 160 -9.61 3.59 -2.66
N LEU A 161 -10.37 2.63 -3.20
CA LEU A 161 -11.46 1.99 -2.46
C LEU A 161 -10.96 0.99 -1.43
N ASN A 162 -9.93 0.22 -1.78
CA ASN A 162 -9.32 -0.74 -0.88
C ASN A 162 -8.30 -0.08 0.06
N PRO A 163 -8.32 -0.41 1.34
CA PRO A 163 -7.19 -0.12 2.21
C PRO A 163 -6.02 -1.05 1.87
N ARG A 164 -4.83 -0.68 2.31
CA ARG A 164 -3.61 -1.47 2.13
C ARG A 164 -2.95 -1.76 3.48
N ASP A 165 -2.22 -2.87 3.57
CA ASP A 165 -1.32 -3.13 4.69
C ASP A 165 0.04 -2.51 4.36
N LEU A 166 0.36 -1.42 5.04
CA LEU A 166 1.58 -0.65 4.88
C LEU A 166 2.65 -1.02 5.92
N ARG A 167 2.48 -2.16 6.59
CA ARG A 167 3.43 -2.70 7.57
C ARG A 167 4.44 -3.64 6.93
N GLU A 168 4.35 -3.82 5.63
CA GLU A 168 5.18 -4.71 4.84
C GLU A 168 6.06 -3.91 3.88
N SER A 169 7.24 -4.43 3.58
CA SER A 169 8.11 -3.83 2.56
C SER A 169 7.41 -3.78 1.21
N PHE A 170 7.43 -2.62 0.58
CA PHE A 170 6.77 -2.42 -0.72
C PHE A 170 7.54 -3.05 -1.90
N VAL A 171 8.80 -3.46 -1.69
CA VAL A 171 9.59 -4.15 -2.73
C VAL A 171 9.66 -5.66 -2.54
N LEU A 172 9.38 -6.17 -1.33
CA LEU A 172 9.32 -7.62 -1.06
C LEU A 172 7.89 -8.17 -1.04
N THR A 173 6.89 -7.31 -0.84
CA THR A 173 5.49 -7.69 -0.83
C THR A 173 4.86 -7.40 -2.19
N GLU A 174 4.12 -8.38 -2.70
CA GLU A 174 3.35 -8.16 -3.90
C GLU A 174 2.24 -7.11 -3.64
N PRO A 175 1.99 -6.22 -4.58
CA PRO A 175 1.03 -5.13 -4.39
C PRO A 175 -0.38 -5.59 -4.10
N GLU A 176 -0.76 -6.71 -4.69
CA GLU A 176 -2.06 -7.31 -4.49
C GLU A 176 -2.20 -7.89 -3.09
N ASP A 177 -1.13 -8.48 -2.55
CA ASP A 177 -1.06 -8.98 -1.19
C ASP A 177 -1.19 -7.84 -0.15
N ALA A 178 -0.74 -6.64 -0.51
CA ALA A 178 -0.90 -5.46 0.33
C ALA A 178 -2.33 -4.91 0.35
N LYS A 179 -3.16 -5.21 -0.66
CA LYS A 179 -4.56 -4.76 -0.69
C LYS A 179 -5.39 -5.57 0.31
N LEU A 180 -6.12 -4.87 1.14
CA LEU A 180 -7.04 -5.49 2.08
C LEU A 180 -8.44 -5.54 1.48
N PRO A 181 -9.08 -6.71 1.44
CA PRO A 181 -10.43 -6.83 0.92
C PRO A 181 -11.43 -6.05 1.79
N VAL A 182 -12.45 -5.48 1.16
CA VAL A 182 -13.52 -4.72 1.80
C VAL A 182 -14.87 -5.34 1.52
N PHE A 183 -15.81 -5.21 2.45
CA PHE A 183 -17.19 -5.57 2.16
C PHE A 183 -17.77 -4.58 1.15
N ALA A 184 -18.17 -5.09 0.00
CA ALA A 184 -18.67 -4.27 -1.11
C ALA A 184 -19.79 -4.96 -1.90
N ALA A 185 -20.59 -4.15 -2.58
CA ALA A 185 -21.42 -4.60 -3.69
C ALA A 185 -20.82 -4.03 -4.99
N ARG A 186 -20.50 -4.91 -5.95
CA ARG A 186 -20.00 -4.55 -7.27
C ARG A 186 -20.95 -5.05 -8.33
N ALA A 187 -21.30 -4.18 -9.26
CA ALA A 187 -22.07 -4.51 -10.44
C ALA A 187 -21.22 -4.27 -11.68
N LEU A 188 -21.19 -5.24 -12.58
CA LEU A 188 -20.51 -5.19 -13.88
C LEU A 188 -21.54 -5.45 -14.97
N GLY A 189 -21.58 -4.62 -15.99
CA GLY A 189 -22.50 -4.78 -17.10
C GLY A 189 -21.96 -4.20 -18.40
N ALA A 190 -22.42 -4.72 -19.53
CA ALA A 190 -22.04 -4.24 -20.86
C ALA A 190 -23.22 -3.57 -21.57
N VAL A 191 -22.96 -2.40 -22.17
CA VAL A 191 -23.92 -1.66 -22.99
C VAL A 191 -23.26 -1.30 -24.32
N GLY A 192 -23.53 -2.08 -25.36
CA GLY A 192 -22.80 -1.95 -26.63
C GLY A 192 -21.30 -2.22 -26.44
N PRO A 193 -20.41 -1.30 -26.86
CA PRO A 193 -18.96 -1.45 -26.68
C PRO A 193 -18.47 -1.01 -25.30
N LEU A 194 -19.35 -0.52 -24.44
CA LEU A 194 -18.99 -0.03 -23.10
C LEU A 194 -19.19 -1.11 -22.07
N THR A 195 -18.16 -1.34 -21.25
CA THR A 195 -18.23 -2.08 -19.99
C THR A 195 -18.35 -1.08 -18.85
N LEU A 196 -19.36 -1.23 -18.02
CA LEU A 196 -19.66 -0.36 -16.89
C LEU A 196 -19.44 -1.13 -15.58
N THR A 197 -18.66 -0.57 -14.69
CA THR A 197 -18.46 -1.09 -13.32
C THR A 197 -18.96 -0.06 -12.32
N ALA A 198 -19.77 -0.50 -11.36
CA ALA A 198 -20.16 0.29 -10.20
C ALA A 198 -19.80 -0.49 -8.93
N ALA A 199 -19.19 0.17 -7.96
CA ALA A 199 -18.85 -0.40 -6.67
C ALA A 199 -19.35 0.50 -5.54
N TRP A 200 -19.85 -0.12 -4.48
CA TRP A 200 -20.27 0.53 -3.25
C TRP A 200 -19.69 -0.19 -2.05
N VAL A 201 -18.95 0.53 -1.21
CA VAL A 201 -18.30 0.05 0.00
C VAL A 201 -18.97 0.70 1.21
N PRO A 202 -19.93 0.03 1.88
CA PRO A 202 -20.74 0.63 2.93
C PRO A 202 -20.00 0.91 4.23
N PHE A 203 -18.91 0.19 4.49
CA PHE A 203 -18.18 0.27 5.76
C PHE A 203 -16.76 0.75 5.53
N PHE A 204 -16.35 1.77 6.26
CA PHE A 204 -15.01 2.32 6.18
C PHE A 204 -13.99 1.39 6.84
N THR A 205 -12.90 1.14 6.14
CA THR A 205 -11.71 0.43 6.64
C THR A 205 -10.47 1.27 6.31
N PRO A 206 -9.66 1.65 7.32
CA PRO A 206 -8.42 2.41 7.10
C PRO A 206 -7.29 1.50 6.60
N HIS A 207 -6.20 2.11 6.09
CA HIS A 207 -4.94 1.42 5.93
C HIS A 207 -4.45 0.84 7.26
N ARG A 208 -3.70 -0.27 7.20
CA ARG A 208 -2.94 -0.78 8.34
C ARG A 208 -1.54 -0.20 8.28
N TYR A 209 -1.07 0.37 9.35
CA TYR A 209 0.28 0.93 9.47
C TYR A 209 0.78 0.78 10.90
N SER A 210 2.10 0.74 11.05
CA SER A 210 2.77 0.80 12.36
C SER A 210 3.27 2.21 12.62
N VAL A 211 3.18 2.68 13.85
CA VAL A 211 3.70 3.99 14.22
C VAL A 211 5.16 3.90 14.62
N PHE A 212 5.56 2.84 15.33
CA PHE A 212 6.92 2.57 15.82
C PHE A 212 7.28 1.09 15.74
N GLY A 213 8.56 0.78 15.87
CA GLY A 213 9.09 -0.53 16.20
C GLY A 213 9.02 -1.57 15.07
N GLN A 214 8.94 -1.14 13.85
CA GLN A 214 9.00 -1.98 12.64
C GLN A 214 9.73 -1.23 11.52
N ASP A 215 10.26 -1.96 10.56
CA ASP A 215 11.03 -1.39 9.46
C ASP A 215 10.25 -0.38 8.63
N GLU A 216 8.96 -0.63 8.41
CA GLU A 216 8.05 0.26 7.69
C GLU A 216 7.22 1.18 8.60
N ALA A 217 7.64 1.33 9.86
CA ALA A 217 6.93 2.22 10.77
C ALA A 217 7.02 3.69 10.34
N LEU A 218 5.98 4.45 10.69
CA LEU A 218 5.88 5.89 10.44
C LEU A 218 7.03 6.69 11.05
N LEU A 219 7.52 6.25 12.20
CA LEU A 219 8.61 6.87 12.93
C LEU A 219 9.79 5.92 12.95
N GLN A 220 10.76 6.19 12.08
CA GLN A 220 11.98 5.43 11.95
C GLN A 220 13.02 5.88 12.99
N PRO A 221 13.72 4.93 13.64
CA PRO A 221 14.90 5.25 14.43
C PRO A 221 15.95 5.90 13.51
N GLY A 222 16.59 6.95 13.93
CA GLY A 222 17.70 7.55 13.17
C GLY A 222 17.38 8.79 12.34
N LEU A 223 16.16 9.25 12.35
CA LEU A 223 15.81 10.56 11.79
C LEU A 223 16.40 11.74 12.57
N GLY A 224 17.24 11.51 13.58
CA GLY A 224 17.73 12.56 14.48
C GLY A 224 16.59 13.19 15.28
N VAL A 225 15.45 12.52 15.28
CA VAL A 225 14.31 12.86 16.09
C VAL A 225 14.56 12.26 17.47
N SER A 226 15.37 12.93 18.28
CA SER A 226 15.28 12.69 19.71
C SER A 226 13.87 13.10 20.12
N ILE A 227 13.03 12.11 20.44
CA ILE A 227 11.85 12.36 21.25
C ILE A 227 12.40 13.06 22.49
N PRO A 228 11.93 14.27 22.86
CA PRO A 228 12.53 15.02 23.96
C PRO A 228 12.33 14.39 25.33
N PHE A 229 11.88 13.14 25.35
CA PHE A 229 11.62 12.33 26.53
C PHE A 229 12.48 11.08 26.42
N ASP A 230 13.20 10.72 27.46
CA ASP A 230 13.54 9.33 27.73
C ASP A 230 12.22 8.57 27.86
N VAL A 231 11.72 8.05 26.78
CA VAL A 231 10.52 7.20 26.80
C VAL A 231 11.04 5.87 27.28
N ASP A 232 10.73 5.55 28.53
CA ASP A 232 10.90 4.21 29.06
C ASP A 232 10.25 3.22 28.07
N PRO A 233 10.94 2.16 27.61
CA PRO A 233 10.39 1.18 26.68
C PRO A 233 9.02 0.60 27.12
N SER A 234 8.76 0.56 28.42
CA SER A 234 7.45 0.20 28.96
C SER A 234 6.36 1.24 28.65
N ILE A 235 6.74 2.48 28.38
CA ILE A 235 5.85 3.55 27.97
C ILE A 235 5.58 3.49 26.47
N GLU A 236 6.54 3.06 25.64
CA GLU A 236 6.31 2.84 24.22
C GLU A 236 5.17 1.83 23.99
N ASP A 237 5.16 0.72 24.72
CA ASP A 237 4.09 -0.29 24.63
C ASP A 237 2.74 0.23 25.14
N GLY A 238 2.76 1.11 26.13
CA GLY A 238 1.56 1.77 26.66
C GLY A 238 1.08 2.94 25.81
N LEU A 239 1.98 3.61 25.08
CA LEU A 239 1.65 4.78 24.25
C LEU A 239 1.13 4.41 22.87
N GLN A 240 1.55 3.27 22.28
CA GLN A 240 1.11 2.88 20.93
C GLN A 240 -0.41 2.93 20.72
N PRO A 241 -1.25 2.40 21.61
CA PRO A 241 -2.69 2.48 21.46
C PRO A 241 -3.26 3.89 21.69
N HIS A 242 -2.54 4.76 22.41
CA HIS A 242 -3.01 6.10 22.78
C HIS A 242 -2.36 7.24 21.97
N LEU A 243 -1.31 6.95 21.20
CA LEU A 243 -0.58 7.97 20.43
C LEU A 243 -1.40 8.56 19.30
N LEU A 244 -2.26 7.77 18.68
CA LEU A 244 -3.11 8.23 17.60
C LEU A 244 -4.51 7.63 17.72
N GLU A 245 -5.41 8.35 18.35
CA GLU A 245 -6.83 8.00 18.33
C GLU A 245 -7.47 8.53 17.04
N THR A 246 -8.03 7.64 16.26
CA THR A 246 -8.65 7.99 14.98
C THR A 246 -10.18 8.00 15.11
N GLU A 247 -10.80 9.14 14.83
CA GLU A 247 -12.23 9.24 14.65
C GLU A 247 -12.63 8.59 13.31
N ARG A 248 -13.16 7.37 13.38
CA ARG A 248 -13.67 6.70 12.18
C ARG A 248 -14.91 7.42 11.66
N PRO A 249 -15.11 7.49 10.34
CA PRO A 249 -16.36 7.95 9.77
C PRO A 249 -17.54 7.15 10.31
N ASP A 250 -18.68 7.81 10.53
CA ASP A 250 -19.89 7.16 10.99
C ASP A 250 -20.21 5.94 10.10
N ALA A 251 -20.55 4.82 10.75
CA ALA A 251 -20.95 3.59 10.08
C ALA A 251 -22.37 3.71 9.48
N VAL A 252 -22.54 4.70 8.60
CA VAL A 252 -23.79 4.98 7.90
C VAL A 252 -23.68 4.41 6.49
N PRO A 253 -24.28 3.26 6.18
CA PRO A 253 -24.02 2.54 4.93
C PRO A 253 -24.24 3.37 3.66
N TRP A 254 -25.24 4.26 3.62
CA TRP A 254 -25.51 5.14 2.47
C TRP A 254 -24.49 6.27 2.30
N LEU A 255 -23.62 6.51 3.28
CA LEU A 255 -22.46 7.39 3.19
C LEU A 255 -21.17 6.61 2.88
N GLY A 256 -21.28 5.37 2.45
CA GLY A 256 -20.13 4.54 2.05
C GLY A 256 -19.34 5.12 0.88
N ASP A 257 -18.21 4.49 0.58
CA ASP A 257 -17.39 4.87 -0.56
C ASP A 257 -18.02 4.32 -1.86
N VAL A 258 -17.90 5.07 -2.95
CA VAL A 258 -18.51 4.72 -4.25
C VAL A 258 -17.47 4.86 -5.36
N GLY A 259 -17.43 3.89 -6.27
CA GLY A 259 -16.63 3.94 -7.49
C GLY A 259 -17.48 3.65 -8.73
N LEU A 260 -17.25 4.39 -9.78
CA LEU A 260 -17.82 4.17 -11.11
C LEU A 260 -16.71 4.14 -12.14
N ARG A 261 -16.72 3.17 -13.04
CA ARG A 261 -15.75 3.02 -14.13
C ARG A 261 -16.49 2.64 -15.41
N ALA A 262 -16.10 3.23 -16.52
CA ALA A 262 -16.57 2.89 -17.83
C ALA A 262 -15.37 2.65 -18.75
N THR A 263 -15.30 1.50 -19.39
CA THR A 263 -14.22 1.13 -20.32
C THR A 263 -14.78 0.74 -21.68
N SER A 264 -13.98 0.94 -22.73
CA SER A 264 -14.29 0.51 -24.08
C SER A 264 -13.00 0.16 -24.81
N GLU A 265 -13.08 -0.81 -25.69
CA GLU A 265 -11.95 -1.16 -26.55
C GLU A 265 -12.19 -0.69 -27.99
N ILE A 266 -11.19 0.02 -28.53
CA ILE A 266 -11.24 0.53 -29.89
C ILE A 266 -9.90 0.19 -30.56
N ARG A 267 -9.93 -0.67 -31.59
CA ARG A 267 -8.75 -1.08 -32.37
C ARG A 267 -7.60 -1.63 -31.54
N GLY A 268 -7.91 -2.47 -30.54
CA GLY A 268 -6.89 -3.07 -29.66
C GLY A 268 -6.34 -2.14 -28.59
N VAL A 269 -6.90 -0.94 -28.44
CA VAL A 269 -6.60 -0.05 -27.33
C VAL A 269 -7.83 0.03 -26.42
N ARG A 270 -7.65 -0.30 -25.15
CA ARG A 270 -8.68 -0.12 -24.12
C ARG A 270 -8.55 1.29 -23.58
N PHE A 271 -9.65 2.01 -23.52
CA PHE A 271 -9.76 3.32 -22.90
C PHE A 271 -10.79 3.25 -21.79
N GLY A 272 -10.57 4.01 -20.75
CA GLY A 272 -11.54 4.10 -19.66
C GLY A 272 -11.56 5.46 -19.00
N GLY A 273 -12.65 5.67 -18.26
CA GLY A 273 -12.81 6.79 -17.37
C GLY A 273 -13.45 6.32 -16.07
N SER A 274 -12.99 6.88 -14.96
CA SER A 274 -13.47 6.49 -13.64
C SER A 274 -13.69 7.71 -12.74
N TRP A 275 -14.58 7.54 -11.79
CA TRP A 275 -14.82 8.47 -10.70
C TRP A 275 -15.00 7.70 -9.42
N VAL A 276 -14.27 8.13 -8.39
CA VAL A 276 -14.34 7.56 -7.05
C VAL A 276 -14.66 8.67 -6.05
N TRP A 277 -15.60 8.42 -5.17
CA TRP A 277 -15.92 9.23 -4.01
C TRP A 277 -15.71 8.39 -2.76
N ALA A 278 -14.63 8.64 -2.05
CA ALA A 278 -14.19 7.80 -0.97
C ALA A 278 -13.56 8.59 0.18
N ASN A 279 -13.50 7.97 1.35
CA ASN A 279 -12.67 8.46 2.44
C ASN A 279 -11.21 8.14 2.15
N GLU A 280 -10.31 9.10 2.40
CA GLU A 280 -8.87 8.85 2.46
C GLU A 280 -8.62 7.75 3.50
N LYS A 281 -7.73 6.81 3.19
CA LYS A 281 -7.47 5.66 4.07
C LYS A 281 -6.41 5.94 5.13
N LEU A 282 -5.69 7.06 5.00
CA LEU A 282 -4.81 7.61 6.03
C LEU A 282 -5.48 8.78 6.75
N PRO A 283 -5.29 8.91 8.06
CA PRO A 283 -5.92 9.96 8.83
C PRO A 283 -5.23 11.32 8.63
N GLN A 284 -6.01 12.38 8.67
CA GLN A 284 -5.51 13.74 8.88
C GLN A 284 -5.15 13.87 10.36
N VAL A 285 -3.87 13.87 10.65
CA VAL A 285 -3.36 13.96 12.02
C VAL A 285 -3.47 15.39 12.54
N ARG A 286 -3.94 15.53 13.77
CA ARG A 286 -3.99 16.79 14.52
C ARG A 286 -3.27 16.62 15.84
N LEU A 287 -2.34 17.48 16.11
CA LEU A 287 -1.62 17.54 17.37
C LEU A 287 -2.38 18.38 18.40
N ASP A 288 -2.31 17.97 19.65
CA ASP A 288 -2.71 18.82 20.76
C ASP A 288 -1.89 20.12 20.76
N PRO A 289 -2.47 21.30 21.08
CA PRO A 289 -1.76 22.57 21.00
C PRO A 289 -0.48 22.66 21.84
N GLU A 290 -0.43 22.02 23.00
CA GLU A 290 0.75 22.01 23.87
C GLU A 290 1.85 21.14 23.28
N LEU A 291 1.50 19.95 22.77
CA LEU A 291 2.44 19.08 22.05
C LEU A 291 2.95 19.75 20.78
N ASP A 292 2.09 20.40 19.99
CA ASP A 292 2.49 21.15 18.80
C ASP A 292 3.46 22.30 19.14
N ALA A 293 3.22 23.03 20.23
CA ALA A 293 4.12 24.09 20.69
C ALA A 293 5.51 23.57 21.07
N LEU A 294 5.58 22.44 21.79
CA LEU A 294 6.85 21.77 22.12
C LEU A 294 7.60 21.33 20.87
N LEU A 295 6.92 20.68 19.94
CA LEU A 295 7.52 20.20 18.70
C LEU A 295 8.06 21.35 17.83
N ARG A 296 7.36 22.48 17.79
CA ARG A 296 7.80 23.69 17.08
C ARG A 296 9.03 24.31 17.73
N ALA A 297 9.06 24.44 19.07
CA ALA A 297 10.22 24.98 19.78
C ALA A 297 11.47 24.11 19.50
N GLN A 298 11.33 22.79 19.55
CA GLN A 298 12.41 21.88 19.23
C GLN A 298 12.86 21.98 17.76
N GLY A 299 11.91 22.09 16.82
CA GLY A 299 12.21 22.26 15.39
C GLY A 299 12.99 23.56 15.10
N ARG A 300 12.84 24.59 15.94
CA ARG A 300 13.62 25.83 15.87
C ARG A 300 14.96 25.79 16.64
N GLY A 301 15.27 24.65 17.29
CA GLY A 301 16.44 24.52 18.15
C GLY A 301 16.34 25.30 19.46
N GLU A 302 15.13 25.72 19.85
CA GLU A 302 14.87 26.40 21.11
C GLU A 302 14.80 25.39 22.25
N PRO A 303 15.32 25.73 23.45
CA PRO A 303 15.15 24.85 24.60
C PRO A 303 13.67 24.67 24.92
N PRO A 304 13.22 23.44 25.22
CA PRO A 304 11.81 23.19 25.51
C PRO A 304 11.40 23.96 26.80
N ASP A 305 10.20 24.53 26.77
CA ASP A 305 9.59 25.08 27.98
C ASP A 305 9.34 23.95 28.98
N THR A 306 10.03 23.98 30.13
CA THR A 306 9.97 22.93 31.14
C THR A 306 8.55 22.75 31.69
N ALA A 307 7.77 23.82 31.83
CA ALA A 307 6.41 23.72 32.36
C ALA A 307 5.51 23.02 31.34
N LEU A 308 5.63 23.36 30.07
CA LEU A 308 4.90 22.73 28.98
C LEU A 308 5.29 21.26 28.79
N LEU A 309 6.58 20.95 28.94
CA LEU A 309 7.09 19.58 28.91
C LEU A 309 6.49 18.72 30.02
N LEU A 310 6.47 19.24 31.25
CA LEU A 310 5.88 18.53 32.41
C LEU A 310 4.37 18.35 32.24
N SER A 311 3.64 19.35 31.72
CA SER A 311 2.21 19.24 31.43
C SER A 311 1.91 18.12 30.44
N VAL A 312 2.63 18.09 29.31
CA VAL A 312 2.48 17.06 28.28
C VAL A 312 2.80 15.65 28.84
N GLN A 313 3.89 15.53 29.64
CA GLN A 313 4.23 14.26 30.28
C GLN A 313 3.16 13.76 31.27
N GLU A 314 2.60 14.68 32.07
CA GLU A 314 1.55 14.34 33.03
C GLU A 314 0.28 13.86 32.32
N ARG A 315 -0.13 14.53 31.28
CA ARG A 315 -1.29 14.17 30.45
C ARG A 315 -1.08 12.83 29.76
N LEU A 316 0.12 12.56 29.21
CA LEU A 316 0.46 11.25 28.64
C LEU A 316 0.41 10.14 29.69
N ARG A 317 0.94 10.40 30.91
CA ARG A 317 0.86 9.43 32.02
C ARG A 317 -0.58 9.20 32.49
N ALA A 318 -1.45 10.20 32.37
CA ALA A 318 -2.87 10.09 32.64
C ALA A 318 -3.64 9.31 31.53
N GLY A 319 -2.96 8.92 30.45
CA GLY A 319 -3.58 8.22 29.32
C GLY A 319 -4.37 9.13 28.40
N GLU A 320 -4.10 10.44 28.42
CA GLU A 320 -4.76 11.37 27.51
C GLU A 320 -4.18 11.23 26.09
N THR A 321 -5.06 11.23 25.10
CA THR A 321 -4.68 11.20 23.67
C THR A 321 -4.31 12.59 23.21
N LEU A 322 -3.04 12.82 22.87
CA LEU A 322 -2.53 14.10 22.39
C LEU A 322 -2.41 14.20 20.87
N VAL A 323 -2.68 13.10 20.18
CA VAL A 323 -2.67 13.05 18.72
C VAL A 323 -3.98 12.45 18.25
N THR A 324 -4.77 13.21 17.52
CA THR A 324 -6.06 12.74 16.98
C THR A 324 -6.00 12.68 15.47
N GLY A 325 -6.77 11.79 14.88
CA GLY A 325 -6.83 11.61 13.43
C GLY A 325 -8.27 11.59 12.93
N ARG A 326 -8.49 12.22 11.78
CA ARG A 326 -9.77 12.21 11.06
C ARG A 326 -9.56 11.77 9.62
N TYR A 327 -10.53 11.09 9.06
CA TYR A 327 -10.50 10.67 7.64
C TYR A 327 -11.30 11.64 6.79
N ALA A 328 -10.63 12.29 5.84
CA ALA A 328 -11.26 13.22 4.92
C ALA A 328 -11.91 12.49 3.74
N ARG A 329 -12.97 13.05 3.20
CA ARG A 329 -13.54 12.58 1.93
C ARG A 329 -12.89 13.29 0.75
N GLN A 330 -12.72 12.54 -0.33
CA GLN A 330 -12.16 13.02 -1.59
C GLN A 330 -12.95 12.54 -2.79
N HIS A 331 -12.84 13.29 -3.87
CA HIS A 331 -13.20 12.86 -5.21
C HIS A 331 -11.93 12.56 -5.97
N VAL A 332 -11.90 11.46 -6.69
CA VAL A 332 -10.82 11.14 -7.63
C VAL A 332 -11.43 10.87 -8.98
N PHE A 333 -10.98 11.57 -9.99
CA PHE A 333 -11.35 11.39 -11.38
C PHE A 333 -10.19 10.76 -12.11
N GLY A 334 -10.44 9.76 -12.95
CA GLY A 334 -9.40 9.05 -13.68
C GLY A 334 -9.71 8.89 -15.16
N LEU A 335 -8.65 8.90 -15.95
CA LEU A 335 -8.65 8.42 -17.34
C LEU A 335 -7.58 7.35 -17.45
N GLU A 336 -7.86 6.32 -18.20
CA GLU A 336 -6.97 5.19 -18.37
C GLU A 336 -6.89 4.76 -19.84
N ALA A 337 -5.76 4.22 -20.22
CA ALA A 337 -5.57 3.57 -21.51
C ALA A 337 -4.60 2.40 -21.39
N THR A 338 -4.93 1.28 -22.02
CA THR A 338 -4.06 0.10 -22.15
C THR A 338 -3.94 -0.28 -23.61
N ALA A 339 -2.73 -0.52 -24.08
CA ALA A 339 -2.46 -0.98 -25.42
C ALA A 339 -1.45 -2.14 -25.40
N LEU A 340 -1.73 -3.19 -26.17
CA LEU A 340 -0.76 -4.26 -26.41
C LEU A 340 0.04 -3.92 -27.67
N LEU A 341 1.36 -3.80 -27.53
CA LEU A 341 2.29 -3.56 -28.60
C LEU A 341 3.06 -4.84 -28.93
N LEU A 342 3.26 -5.10 -30.22
CA LEU A 342 4.06 -6.23 -30.71
C LEU A 342 3.61 -7.60 -30.13
N ASP A 343 2.32 -7.72 -29.79
CA ASP A 343 1.68 -8.91 -29.21
C ASP A 343 2.31 -9.41 -27.89
N SER A 344 3.23 -8.65 -27.29
CA SER A 344 3.96 -9.08 -26.08
C SER A 344 4.27 -7.97 -25.09
N VAL A 345 4.08 -6.72 -25.47
CA VAL A 345 4.40 -5.57 -24.59
C VAL A 345 3.14 -4.78 -24.31
N GLN A 346 2.72 -4.75 -23.06
CA GLN A 346 1.60 -3.94 -22.61
C GLN A 346 2.09 -2.55 -22.20
N LEU A 347 1.36 -1.54 -22.62
CA LEU A 347 1.53 -0.16 -22.18
C LEU A 347 0.28 0.28 -21.44
N ASP A 348 0.46 0.83 -20.25
CA ASP A 348 -0.60 1.38 -19.41
C ASP A 348 -0.36 2.86 -19.16
N VAL A 349 -1.43 3.62 -19.24
CA VAL A 349 -1.44 5.05 -18.93
C VAL A 349 -2.63 5.33 -18.02
N ASP A 350 -2.37 5.87 -16.84
CA ASP A 350 -3.40 6.38 -15.95
C ASP A 350 -3.16 7.85 -15.64
N VAL A 351 -4.21 8.64 -15.72
CA VAL A 351 -4.21 10.05 -15.31
C VAL A 351 -5.26 10.22 -14.23
N GLY A 352 -4.86 10.73 -13.07
CA GLY A 352 -5.75 11.01 -11.96
C GLY A 352 -5.80 12.49 -11.62
N PHE A 353 -6.97 12.94 -11.19
CA PHE A 353 -7.17 14.27 -10.62
C PHE A 353 -8.01 14.18 -9.35
N SER A 354 -7.49 14.68 -8.24
CA SER A 354 -8.26 14.93 -7.04
C SER A 354 -8.28 16.43 -6.74
N PRO A 355 -9.46 17.06 -6.58
CA PRO A 355 -9.54 18.49 -6.28
C PRO A 355 -9.06 18.83 -4.87
N ALA A 356 -9.01 17.85 -3.97
CA ALA A 356 -8.64 18.07 -2.58
C ALA A 356 -8.16 16.77 -1.94
N GLN A 357 -6.86 16.50 -2.03
CA GLN A 357 -6.17 15.42 -1.33
C GLN A 357 -5.39 15.98 -0.16
N THR A 358 -5.24 15.19 0.91
CA THR A 358 -4.51 15.61 2.10
C THR A 358 -3.01 15.42 1.92
N PHE A 359 -2.27 16.48 2.19
CA PHE A 359 -0.81 16.51 2.33
C PHE A 359 -0.46 17.05 3.70
N PHE A 360 0.79 16.85 4.12
CA PHE A 360 1.30 17.40 5.38
C PHE A 360 2.44 18.35 5.10
N ASP A 361 2.46 19.47 5.82
CA ASP A 361 3.63 20.34 5.83
C ASP A 361 4.69 19.85 6.84
N GLU A 362 5.84 20.51 6.89
CA GLU A 362 6.93 20.18 7.81
C GLU A 362 6.54 20.29 9.31
N GLN A 363 5.42 20.92 9.61
CA GLN A 363 4.87 21.02 10.96
C GLN A 363 3.73 20.03 11.23
N LEU A 364 3.50 19.06 10.34
CA LEU A 364 2.41 18.07 10.43
C LEU A 364 1.00 18.61 10.27
N ARG A 365 0.85 19.83 9.80
CA ARG A 365 -0.49 20.37 9.55
C ARG A 365 -1.06 19.73 8.30
N PRO A 366 -2.27 19.17 8.35
CA PRO A 366 -2.92 18.64 7.17
C PRO A 366 -3.38 19.79 6.26
N LEU A 367 -2.94 19.73 5.01
CA LEU A 367 -3.27 20.69 3.96
C LEU A 367 -4.03 19.96 2.86
N ARG A 368 -5.18 20.50 2.45
CA ARG A 368 -5.94 19.94 1.34
C ARG A 368 -5.61 20.71 0.06
N LYS A 369 -4.98 20.03 -0.89
CA LYS A 369 -4.52 20.61 -2.15
C LYS A 369 -5.05 19.79 -3.33
N PRO A 370 -5.29 20.43 -4.50
CA PRO A 370 -5.54 19.70 -5.73
C PRO A 370 -4.27 18.94 -6.13
N VAL A 371 -4.47 17.77 -6.73
CA VAL A 371 -3.36 16.93 -7.21
C VAL A 371 -3.69 16.35 -8.58
N VAL A 372 -2.68 16.31 -9.43
CA VAL A 372 -2.70 15.57 -10.70
C VAL A 372 -1.65 14.47 -10.60
N THR A 373 -2.05 13.25 -10.92
CA THR A 373 -1.16 12.08 -10.96
C THR A 373 -1.13 11.54 -12.38
N LEU A 374 0.06 11.19 -12.86
CA LEU A 374 0.27 10.51 -14.13
C LEU A 374 1.07 9.23 -13.87
N VAL A 375 0.57 8.11 -14.35
CA VAL A 375 1.25 6.82 -14.29
C VAL A 375 1.47 6.32 -15.72
N LEU A 376 2.70 5.91 -16.01
CA LEU A 376 3.08 5.30 -17.28
C LEU A 376 3.71 3.96 -16.96
N GLY A 377 3.07 2.88 -17.40
CA GLY A 377 3.51 1.51 -17.19
C GLY A 377 3.93 0.86 -18.52
N VAL A 378 4.94 0.03 -18.47
CA VAL A 378 5.30 -0.91 -19.53
C VAL A 378 5.59 -2.25 -18.88
N SER A 379 4.98 -3.30 -19.39
CA SER A 379 5.23 -4.67 -18.93
C SER A 379 5.29 -5.62 -20.11
N GLN A 380 5.99 -6.73 -19.93
CA GLN A 380 5.97 -7.80 -20.91
C GLN A 380 4.83 -8.75 -20.60
N ALA A 381 4.01 -9.05 -21.59
CA ALA A 381 2.98 -10.07 -21.48
C ALA A 381 3.61 -11.46 -21.25
N GLU A 382 2.88 -12.33 -20.56
CA GLU A 382 3.32 -13.67 -20.17
C GLU A 382 3.80 -14.57 -21.32
N GLY A 383 4.58 -15.60 -21.00
CA GLY A 383 5.05 -16.65 -21.92
C GLY A 383 6.51 -16.52 -22.33
N SER A 384 7.29 -15.65 -21.69
CA SER A 384 8.74 -15.48 -21.89
C SER A 384 9.51 -15.96 -20.67
N ASP A 385 10.71 -16.51 -20.90
CA ASP A 385 11.68 -16.80 -19.84
C ASP A 385 12.13 -15.54 -19.09
N PHE A 386 11.93 -14.37 -19.69
CA PHE A 386 12.28 -13.08 -19.13
C PHE A 386 11.04 -12.18 -19.08
N ILE A 387 10.63 -11.85 -17.88
CA ILE A 387 9.49 -10.97 -17.58
C ILE A 387 10.04 -9.67 -17.02
N TYR A 388 9.51 -8.56 -17.43
CA TYR A 388 9.87 -7.25 -16.90
C TYR A 388 8.68 -6.31 -16.83
N SER A 389 8.73 -5.41 -15.89
CA SER A 389 7.84 -4.26 -15.80
C SER A 389 8.62 -3.01 -15.40
N ALA A 390 8.15 -1.87 -15.84
CA ALA A 390 8.64 -0.58 -15.39
C ALA A 390 7.47 0.41 -15.34
N THR A 391 7.32 1.10 -14.23
CA THR A 391 6.26 2.10 -14.04
C THR A 391 6.87 3.40 -13.54
N TRP A 392 6.54 4.48 -14.22
CA TRP A 392 6.85 5.83 -13.76
C TRP A 392 5.59 6.47 -13.19
N LEU A 393 5.68 6.95 -11.96
CA LEU A 393 4.67 7.72 -11.27
C LEU A 393 5.14 9.17 -11.17
N GLY A 394 4.36 10.09 -11.70
CA GLY A 394 4.52 11.53 -11.54
C GLY A 394 3.33 12.12 -10.80
N LEU A 395 3.59 12.84 -9.71
CA LEU A 395 2.58 13.54 -8.93
C LEU A 395 2.90 15.02 -8.93
N ALA A 396 1.91 15.86 -9.22
CA ALA A 396 2.01 17.30 -9.22
C ALA A 396 0.92 17.94 -8.34
N VAL A 397 1.34 18.73 -7.38
CA VAL A 397 0.46 19.49 -6.48
C VAL A 397 0.57 20.96 -6.83
N PRO A 398 -0.36 21.50 -7.62
CA PRO A 398 -0.37 22.93 -7.95
C PRO A 398 -0.85 23.78 -6.76
N SER A 399 -0.59 25.07 -6.83
CA SER A 399 -1.10 26.07 -5.85
C SER A 399 -0.62 25.84 -4.41
N VAL A 400 0.60 25.33 -4.25
CA VAL A 400 1.30 25.33 -2.96
C VAL A 400 1.82 26.76 -2.71
N GLU A 401 1.65 27.30 -1.54
CA GLU A 401 2.18 28.62 -1.21
C GLU A 401 3.71 28.61 -1.22
N ALA A 402 4.35 29.72 -1.53
CA ALA A 402 5.80 29.75 -1.74
C ALA A 402 6.61 29.45 -0.47
N ASP A 403 6.01 29.67 0.70
CA ASP A 403 6.55 29.39 2.03
C ASP A 403 6.11 28.02 2.60
N GLU A 404 5.12 27.36 1.99
CA GLU A 404 4.72 26.00 2.36
C GLU A 404 5.70 24.97 1.77
N LEU A 405 6.19 24.04 2.57
CA LEU A 405 6.96 22.89 2.16
C LEU A 405 6.13 21.64 2.45
N LEU A 406 5.70 20.95 1.40
CA LEU A 406 5.01 19.67 1.52
C LEU A 406 6.03 18.55 1.71
N VAL A 407 5.76 17.68 2.65
CA VAL A 407 6.64 16.56 2.96
C VAL A 407 6.74 15.62 1.77
N LEU A 408 7.95 15.15 1.47
CA LEU A 408 8.33 14.26 0.36
C LEU A 408 8.20 14.85 -1.05
N LEU A 409 7.59 16.00 -1.20
CA LEU A 409 7.46 16.61 -2.51
C LEU A 409 8.58 17.63 -2.74
N GLU A 410 9.15 17.59 -3.93
CA GLU A 410 10.13 18.57 -4.33
C GLU A 410 9.45 19.89 -4.66
N PRO A 411 9.84 20.99 -4.01
CA PRO A 411 9.27 22.30 -4.29
C PRO A 411 9.76 22.79 -5.66
N GLY A 412 8.86 22.93 -6.60
CA GLY A 412 9.16 23.56 -7.88
C GLY A 412 9.46 25.06 -7.77
N THR A 413 9.85 25.65 -8.88
CA THR A 413 10.14 27.08 -8.96
C THR A 413 8.90 27.92 -8.64
N ALA A 414 9.00 28.84 -7.70
CA ALA A 414 7.93 29.74 -7.36
C ALA A 414 7.59 30.70 -8.52
N ARG A 415 6.31 30.87 -8.78
CA ARG A 415 5.75 31.86 -9.70
C ARG A 415 4.84 32.80 -8.92
N GLY A 416 5.38 33.93 -8.46
CA GLY A 416 4.66 34.82 -7.56
C GLY A 416 4.56 34.22 -6.16
N GLN A 417 3.33 34.11 -5.65
CA GLN A 417 3.04 33.58 -4.30
C GLN A 417 2.83 32.06 -4.26
N THR A 418 2.83 31.39 -5.40
CA THR A 418 2.56 29.94 -5.49
C THR A 418 3.61 29.21 -6.28
N ARG A 419 3.70 27.91 -6.06
CA ARG A 419 4.53 26.96 -6.80
C ARG A 419 3.79 25.64 -6.99
N THR A 420 4.32 24.77 -7.84
CA THR A 420 3.89 23.39 -7.96
C THR A 420 4.91 22.50 -7.27
N ALA A 421 4.48 21.64 -6.37
CA ALA A 421 5.33 20.62 -5.79
C ALA A 421 5.18 19.31 -6.57
N PHE A 422 6.27 18.53 -6.64
CA PHE A 422 6.35 17.32 -7.47
C PHE A 422 6.88 16.12 -6.67
N LEU A 423 6.43 14.93 -7.08
CA LEU A 423 7.09 13.66 -6.77
C LEU A 423 7.27 12.89 -8.07
N HIS A 424 8.42 12.29 -8.25
CA HIS A 424 8.71 11.35 -9.34
C HIS A 424 9.21 10.05 -8.73
N LEU A 425 8.62 8.94 -9.14
CA LEU A 425 9.05 7.61 -8.72
C LEU A 425 9.09 6.70 -9.95
N LEU A 426 10.19 6.03 -10.14
CA LEU A 426 10.35 4.96 -11.12
C LEU A 426 10.43 3.64 -10.35
N VAL A 427 9.53 2.72 -10.63
CA VAL A 427 9.59 1.35 -10.11
C VAL A 427 9.85 0.41 -11.27
N ALA A 428 10.77 -0.51 -11.10
CA ALA A 428 11.11 -1.49 -12.12
C ALA A 428 11.28 -2.86 -11.49
N GLU A 429 10.89 -3.85 -12.24
CA GLU A 429 11.06 -5.26 -11.90
C GLU A 429 11.54 -6.03 -13.13
N ALA A 430 12.37 -7.03 -12.88
CA ALA A 430 12.74 -8.01 -13.89
C ALA A 430 12.93 -9.38 -13.26
N ARG A 431 12.44 -10.41 -13.93
CA ARG A 431 12.57 -11.82 -13.53
C ARG A 431 13.03 -12.64 -14.73
N TYR A 432 13.97 -13.51 -14.50
CA TYR A 432 14.43 -14.49 -15.46
C TYR A 432 14.26 -15.91 -14.88
N ALA A 433 13.40 -16.68 -15.51
CA ALA A 433 13.07 -18.04 -15.14
C ALA A 433 13.06 -18.92 -16.42
N PRO A 434 14.21 -19.54 -16.80
CA PRO A 434 14.29 -20.31 -18.02
C PRO A 434 13.32 -21.49 -18.02
N GLN A 435 12.67 -21.75 -19.17
CA GLN A 435 11.75 -22.87 -19.30
C GLN A 435 12.44 -24.20 -18.93
N GLY A 436 11.79 -24.97 -18.07
CA GLY A 436 12.30 -26.26 -17.58
C GLY A 436 13.41 -26.15 -16.53
N SER A 437 13.72 -24.95 -16.03
CA SER A 437 14.60 -24.78 -14.88
C SER A 437 13.82 -24.72 -13.58
N ASP A 438 14.47 -25.16 -12.50
CA ASP A 438 13.93 -25.06 -11.14
C ASP A 438 14.39 -23.79 -10.42
N TRP A 439 15.11 -22.93 -11.09
CA TRP A 439 15.63 -21.68 -10.50
C TRP A 439 15.13 -20.47 -11.24
N GLU A 440 15.04 -19.39 -10.51
CA GLU A 440 14.74 -18.06 -11.02
C GLU A 440 15.65 -17.03 -10.37
N VAL A 441 15.92 -15.97 -11.08
CA VAL A 441 16.58 -14.78 -10.54
C VAL A 441 15.78 -13.55 -10.94
N GLY A 442 15.74 -12.58 -10.06
CA GLY A 442 15.03 -11.34 -10.33
C GLY A 442 15.55 -10.19 -9.50
N PHE A 443 15.04 -9.05 -9.78
CA PHE A 443 15.19 -7.88 -8.93
C PHE A 443 13.94 -7.02 -9.04
N ARG A 444 13.62 -6.35 -7.96
CA ARG A 444 12.67 -5.25 -7.94
C ARG A 444 13.35 -4.03 -7.34
N GLY A 445 12.99 -2.85 -7.76
CA GLY A 445 13.55 -1.64 -7.18
C GLY A 445 12.74 -0.41 -7.50
N ALA A 446 12.95 0.62 -6.70
CA ALA A 446 12.37 1.92 -6.93
C ALA A 446 13.44 3.01 -6.87
N PHE A 447 13.29 4.04 -7.68
CA PHE A 447 14.20 5.17 -7.79
C PHE A 447 13.44 6.48 -7.85
N GLU A 448 13.78 7.39 -6.96
CA GLU A 448 13.32 8.77 -6.97
C GLU A 448 14.46 9.66 -7.53
N PRO A 449 14.31 10.23 -8.74
CA PRO A 449 15.43 10.83 -9.46
C PRO A 449 15.84 12.21 -8.96
N VAL A 450 14.94 12.97 -8.31
CA VAL A 450 15.20 14.37 -7.93
C VAL A 450 16.02 14.42 -6.65
N GLN A 451 15.61 13.74 -5.62
CA GLN A 451 16.34 13.64 -4.34
C GLN A 451 17.40 12.51 -4.35
N ARG A 452 17.41 11.70 -5.43
CA ARG A 452 18.38 10.62 -5.67
C ARG A 452 18.36 9.56 -4.56
N SER A 453 17.18 9.06 -4.27
CA SER A 453 17.01 7.93 -3.37
C SER A 453 16.54 6.70 -4.14
N PHE A 454 16.94 5.51 -3.65
CA PHE A 454 16.54 4.26 -4.26
C PHE A 454 16.41 3.14 -3.23
N VAL A 455 15.69 2.11 -3.62
CA VAL A 455 15.70 0.78 -3.00
C VAL A 455 15.88 -0.26 -4.10
N LEU A 456 16.66 -1.30 -3.80
CA LEU A 456 16.86 -2.47 -4.67
C LEU A 456 16.63 -3.73 -3.89
N ALA A 457 15.89 -4.67 -4.47
CA ALA A 457 15.64 -6.00 -3.90
C ALA A 457 15.97 -7.09 -4.94
N PRO A 458 17.27 -7.48 -5.08
CA PRO A 458 17.65 -8.67 -5.83
C PRO A 458 17.13 -9.92 -5.14
N ARG A 459 16.70 -10.91 -5.93
CA ARG A 459 16.18 -12.18 -5.43
C ARG A 459 16.65 -13.37 -6.25
N VAL A 460 16.74 -14.53 -5.61
CA VAL A 460 16.93 -15.82 -6.25
C VAL A 460 15.96 -16.82 -5.64
N GLY A 461 15.32 -17.62 -6.47
CA GLY A 461 14.38 -18.64 -6.09
C GLY A 461 14.81 -20.02 -6.59
N TRP A 462 14.39 -21.05 -5.90
CA TRP A 462 14.53 -22.43 -6.29
C TRP A 462 13.26 -23.22 -6.02
N ARG A 463 12.72 -23.88 -7.05
CA ARG A 463 11.53 -24.73 -6.98
C ARG A 463 11.96 -26.18 -6.80
N PHE A 464 11.67 -26.75 -5.66
CA PHE A 464 11.96 -28.17 -5.38
C PHE A 464 10.90 -29.11 -5.95
N THR A 465 9.66 -28.68 -5.94
CA THR A 465 8.50 -29.39 -6.50
C THR A 465 7.52 -28.36 -7.05
N GLU A 466 6.45 -28.81 -7.70
CA GLU A 466 5.34 -27.93 -8.14
C GLU A 466 4.70 -27.15 -6.97
N HIS A 467 4.85 -27.68 -5.75
CA HIS A 467 4.21 -27.14 -4.55
C HIS A 467 5.18 -26.49 -3.56
N LEU A 468 6.50 -26.65 -3.72
CA LEU A 468 7.47 -26.17 -2.74
C LEU A 468 8.58 -25.36 -3.41
N SER A 469 8.72 -24.11 -3.01
CA SER A 469 9.83 -23.25 -3.41
C SER A 469 10.50 -22.59 -2.20
N VAL A 470 11.76 -22.25 -2.37
CA VAL A 470 12.55 -21.44 -1.43
C VAL A 470 13.14 -20.27 -2.17
N GLY A 471 13.38 -19.17 -1.47
CA GLY A 471 14.00 -17.97 -2.02
C GLY A 471 14.91 -17.29 -1.03
N LEU A 472 15.78 -16.49 -1.59
CA LEU A 472 16.62 -15.53 -0.87
C LEU A 472 16.55 -14.20 -1.56
N ALA A 473 16.28 -13.14 -0.82
CA ALA A 473 16.28 -11.77 -1.30
C ALA A 473 17.13 -10.90 -0.37
N ALA A 474 17.64 -9.81 -0.90
CA ALA A 474 18.21 -8.74 -0.11
C ALA A 474 17.48 -7.45 -0.43
N GLU A 475 17.33 -6.57 0.53
CA GLU A 475 16.74 -5.26 0.36
C GLU A 475 17.77 -4.21 0.79
N VAL A 476 18.06 -3.26 -0.10
CA VAL A 476 19.09 -2.24 0.13
C VAL A 476 18.50 -0.87 -0.20
N TYR A 477 18.47 0.00 0.79
CA TYR A 477 18.01 1.38 0.68
C TYR A 477 19.18 2.35 0.61
N ALA A 478 19.06 3.38 -0.20
CA ALA A 478 20.02 4.46 -0.22
C ALA A 478 19.38 5.80 -0.58
N GLY A 479 19.92 6.86 -0.02
CA GLY A 479 19.45 8.22 -0.23
C GLY A 479 19.73 9.11 0.98
N LYS A 480 19.27 10.35 0.88
CA LYS A 480 19.30 11.25 2.03
C LYS A 480 18.23 10.83 3.04
N PRO A 481 18.44 11.00 4.35
CA PRO A 481 17.45 10.59 5.36
C PRO A 481 16.04 11.19 5.22
N TYR A 482 15.93 12.29 4.49
CA TYR A 482 14.64 12.98 4.26
C TYR A 482 14.13 12.83 2.82
N SER A 483 14.76 11.98 2.03
CA SER A 483 14.25 11.63 0.69
C SER A 483 13.23 10.48 0.80
N PRO A 484 12.34 10.31 -0.18
CA PRO A 484 11.28 9.31 -0.11
C PRO A 484 11.74 7.89 0.24
N LEU A 485 12.80 7.41 -0.39
CA LEU A 485 13.30 6.05 -0.16
C LEU A 485 14.46 6.02 0.86
N GLY A 486 15.25 7.09 0.95
CA GLY A 486 16.32 7.18 1.93
C GLY A 486 15.84 7.34 3.38
N TYR A 487 14.54 7.59 3.58
CA TYR A 487 13.90 7.56 4.88
C TYR A 487 14.03 6.18 5.55
N PHE A 488 13.95 5.12 4.74
CA PHE A 488 14.10 3.74 5.17
C PHE A 488 15.54 3.23 5.07
N GLY A 489 16.53 4.13 4.98
CA GLY A 489 17.95 3.77 4.76
C GLY A 489 18.62 2.92 5.84
N ARG A 490 17.88 2.52 6.87
CA ARG A 490 18.32 1.57 7.90
C ARG A 490 17.62 0.22 7.82
N ASN A 491 16.70 0.06 6.89
CA ASN A 491 15.94 -1.18 6.73
C ASN A 491 16.62 -2.15 5.74
N ASP A 492 17.94 -2.04 5.60
CA ASP A 492 18.73 -2.99 4.79
C ASP A 492 18.62 -4.38 5.41
N GLN A 493 18.06 -5.34 4.66
CA GLN A 493 17.82 -6.68 5.18
C GLN A 493 18.14 -7.79 4.18
N ILE A 494 18.37 -8.99 4.71
CA ILE A 494 18.41 -10.23 3.94
C ILE A 494 17.24 -11.11 4.37
N VAL A 495 16.43 -11.55 3.42
CA VAL A 495 15.21 -12.29 3.68
C VAL A 495 15.26 -13.66 3.01
N GLY A 496 15.15 -14.71 3.80
CA GLY A 496 14.86 -16.06 3.32
C GLY A 496 13.35 -16.29 3.23
N SER A 497 12.92 -17.00 2.20
CA SER A 497 11.50 -17.34 2.00
C SER A 497 11.30 -18.84 1.75
N LEU A 498 10.17 -19.36 2.23
CA LEU A 498 9.68 -20.69 1.90
C LEU A 498 8.21 -20.58 1.55
N ARG A 499 7.82 -21.16 0.43
CA ARG A 499 6.44 -21.18 -0.04
C ARG A 499 5.98 -22.60 -0.31
N LEU A 500 4.76 -22.89 0.15
CA LEU A 500 4.04 -24.12 -0.14
C LEU A 500 2.67 -23.75 -0.73
N THR A 501 2.34 -24.31 -1.90
CA THR A 501 1.03 -24.15 -2.57
C THR A 501 0.30 -25.51 -2.55
N LEU A 502 -1.04 -25.50 -2.37
CA LEU A 502 -1.90 -26.69 -2.31
C LEU A 502 -2.82 -26.75 -3.53
#